data_fb0f01ad0f6ec2beaf7d3e6a5b8a581e
#
_entry.id   fb0f01ad0f6ec2beaf7d3e6a5b8a581e
#
_cell.length_a   1.000
_cell.length_b   1.000
_cell.length_c   1.000
_cell.angle_alpha   90.00
_cell.angle_beta   90.00
_cell.angle_gamma   90.00
#
_symmetry.space_group_name_H-M   'P 1'
#
loop_
_entity.id
_entity.type
_entity.pdbx_description
1 polymer ?
#
loop_
_entity_poly.entity_id
_entity_poly.type
_entity_poly.pdbx_seq_one_letter_code
_entity_poly.pdbx_strand_id
1 'polypeptide(L)'
;MDKQRRHRRKRKAVQGLWALLTNAHLSGFVTGQIYSGPLKRFCVPGMNCYACPGALGACPIGALQAMATGRKPRFAFYVLGYLALIGVLVGRFICGWLCLFGLIQELLYQIPTPKLTVPERLDKPLRYLKYGFLLVFVLLLPTILRDELGMSVPYFCKWICPVGMLEGHVGWYATIL
;
A
#
# COMPACT_ATOMS: atom_id res chain seq x y z
N MET A 1 27.31 -0.84 20.06
CA MET A 1 26.74 0.12 19.09
C MET A 1 26.79 -0.37 17.64
N ASP A 2 27.78 -1.14 17.26
CA ASP A 2 28.00 -1.57 15.86
C ASP A 2 26.98 -2.62 15.35
N LYS A 3 26.60 -3.60 16.18
CA LYS A 3 25.64 -4.67 15.83
C LYS A 3 24.26 -4.11 15.46
N GLN A 4 23.79 -3.10 16.16
CA GLN A 4 22.48 -2.47 15.92
C GLN A 4 22.49 -1.64 14.62
N ARG A 5 23.59 -0.97 14.33
CA ARG A 5 23.79 -0.22 13.08
C ARG A 5 23.85 -1.17 11.87
N ARG A 6 24.52 -2.32 12.01
CA ARG A 6 24.58 -3.37 10.96
C ARG A 6 23.22 -3.98 10.68
N HIS A 7 22.42 -4.26 11.72
CA HIS A 7 21.06 -4.80 11.57
C HIS A 7 20.15 -3.81 10.83
N ARG A 8 20.23 -2.52 11.17
CA ARG A 8 19.47 -1.46 10.49
C ARG A 8 19.83 -1.34 9.01
N ARG A 9 21.14 -1.42 8.67
CA ARG A 9 21.58 -1.39 7.26
C ARG A 9 21.06 -2.60 6.47
N LYS A 10 21.14 -3.81 7.03
CA LYS A 10 20.60 -5.03 6.41
C LYS A 10 19.10 -4.90 6.14
N ARG A 11 18.33 -4.42 7.10
CA ARG A 11 16.89 -4.20 6.94
C ARG A 11 16.57 -3.24 5.79
N LYS A 12 17.25 -2.09 5.74
CA LYS A 12 17.07 -1.12 4.64
C LYS A 12 17.44 -1.70 3.27
N ALA A 13 18.51 -2.49 3.20
CA ALA A 13 18.91 -3.15 1.96
C ALA A 13 17.84 -4.16 1.49
N VAL A 14 17.28 -4.95 2.40
CA VAL A 14 16.19 -5.89 2.08
C VAL A 14 14.93 -5.14 1.63
N GLN A 15 14.56 -4.06 2.33
CA GLN A 15 13.40 -3.23 1.93
C GLN A 15 13.61 -2.60 0.55
N GLY A 16 14.80 -2.06 0.27
CA GLY A 16 15.13 -1.47 -1.02
C GLY A 16 15.14 -2.50 -2.14
N LEU A 17 15.74 -3.68 -1.91
CA LEU A 17 15.73 -4.77 -2.88
C LEU A 17 14.30 -5.26 -3.17
N TRP A 18 13.49 -5.42 -2.14
CA TRP A 18 12.09 -5.83 -2.30
C TRP A 18 11.27 -4.78 -3.06
N ALA A 19 11.49 -3.50 -2.77
CA ALA A 19 10.86 -2.41 -3.51
C ALA A 19 11.23 -2.42 -5.00
N LEU A 20 12.50 -2.66 -5.34
CA LEU A 20 12.95 -2.79 -6.73
C LEU A 20 12.32 -4.00 -7.43
N LEU A 21 12.25 -5.15 -6.76
CA LEU A 21 11.66 -6.37 -7.32
C LEU A 21 10.16 -6.21 -7.56
N THR A 22 9.44 -5.58 -6.64
CA THR A 22 7.98 -5.38 -6.76
C THR A 22 7.59 -4.27 -7.74
N ASN A 23 8.54 -3.36 -8.06
CA ASN A 23 8.36 -2.25 -9.00
C ASN A 23 9.32 -2.36 -10.18
N ALA A 24 9.62 -3.57 -10.65
CA ALA A 24 10.61 -3.81 -11.70
C ALA A 24 10.14 -3.41 -13.11
N HIS A 25 8.87 -3.05 -13.31
CA HIS A 25 8.37 -2.60 -14.61
C HIS A 25 8.70 -1.11 -14.88
N LEU A 26 10.00 -0.82 -14.98
CA LEU A 26 10.48 0.55 -15.18
C LEU A 26 10.05 1.16 -16.52
N SER A 27 9.81 0.34 -17.55
CA SER A 27 9.30 0.78 -18.85
C SER A 27 7.93 1.47 -18.73
N GLY A 28 7.11 1.11 -17.75
CA GLY A 28 5.83 1.75 -17.49
C GLY A 28 5.93 3.24 -17.16
N PHE A 29 7.03 3.69 -16.57
CA PHE A 29 7.26 5.12 -16.30
C PHE A 29 7.55 5.92 -17.57
N VAL A 30 8.12 5.28 -18.60
CA VAL A 30 8.41 5.91 -19.88
C VAL A 30 7.19 5.90 -20.80
N THR A 31 6.46 4.78 -20.81
CA THR A 31 5.28 4.59 -21.69
C THR A 31 3.99 5.12 -21.10
N GLY A 32 3.97 5.48 -19.79
CA GLY A 32 2.77 5.89 -19.07
C GLY A 32 1.74 4.77 -18.87
N GLN A 33 2.06 3.53 -19.22
CA GLN A 33 1.14 2.40 -19.17
C GLN A 33 1.28 1.60 -17.88
N ILE A 34 0.14 1.27 -17.27
CA ILE A 34 0.09 0.39 -16.10
C ILE A 34 0.29 -1.05 -16.55
N TYR A 35 1.18 -1.78 -15.87
CA TYR A 35 1.38 -3.19 -16.12
C TYR A 35 0.07 -3.97 -15.92
N SER A 36 -0.41 -4.66 -16.95
CA SER A 36 -1.65 -5.45 -16.96
C SER A 36 -1.43 -6.97 -17.07
N GLY A 37 -0.20 -7.42 -16.87
CA GLY A 37 0.18 -8.83 -16.95
C GLY A 37 -0.36 -9.72 -15.81
N PRO A 38 -0.14 -11.05 -15.90
CA PRO A 38 -0.68 -12.03 -14.94
C PRO A 38 -0.17 -11.82 -13.51
N LEU A 39 1.02 -11.24 -13.33
CA LEU A 39 1.60 -10.95 -12.01
C LEU A 39 0.76 -9.93 -11.22
N LYS A 40 -0.02 -9.07 -11.89
CA LYS A 40 -0.91 -8.09 -11.23
C LYS A 40 -2.02 -8.76 -10.42
N ARG A 41 -2.32 -10.03 -10.68
CA ARG A 41 -3.31 -10.81 -9.92
C ARG A 41 -2.78 -11.29 -8.56
N PHE A 42 -1.46 -11.27 -8.36
CA PHE A 42 -0.87 -11.64 -7.08
C PHE A 42 -0.83 -10.45 -6.12
N CYS A 43 -1.29 -10.68 -4.89
CA CYS A 43 -1.12 -9.70 -3.83
C CYS A 43 0.33 -9.71 -3.33
N VAL A 44 0.96 -8.54 -3.33
CA VAL A 44 2.31 -8.36 -2.80
C VAL A 44 2.21 -7.96 -1.33
N PRO A 45 2.98 -8.61 -0.42
CA PRO A 45 3.00 -8.20 0.97
C PRO A 45 3.64 -6.81 1.10
N GLY A 46 2.85 -5.84 1.54
CA GLY A 46 3.27 -4.45 1.69
C GLY A 46 2.36 -3.48 0.94
N MET A 47 2.65 -2.20 1.10
CA MET A 47 1.93 -1.14 0.39
C MET A 47 2.63 -0.88 -0.95
N ASN A 48 1.94 -1.21 -2.04
CA ASN A 48 2.38 -0.98 -3.41
C ASN A 48 1.15 -0.58 -4.23
N CYS A 49 1.16 0.59 -4.85
CA CYS A 49 -0.04 1.11 -5.51
C CYS A 49 -0.40 0.30 -6.74
N TYR A 50 -1.68 -0.08 -6.87
CA TYR A 50 -2.19 -0.77 -8.05
C TYR A 50 -2.04 0.09 -9.33
N ALA A 51 -2.23 1.39 -9.20
CA ALA A 51 -2.15 2.35 -10.30
C ALA A 51 -0.70 2.77 -10.65
N CYS A 52 0.31 2.34 -9.89
CA CYS A 52 1.70 2.63 -10.21
C CYS A 52 2.11 1.93 -11.52
N PRO A 53 2.66 2.65 -12.51
CA PRO A 53 3.11 2.05 -13.77
C PRO A 53 4.25 1.05 -13.60
N GLY A 54 5.09 1.23 -12.56
CA GLY A 54 6.17 0.31 -12.23
C GLY A 54 5.76 -0.94 -11.47
N ALA A 55 4.56 -0.96 -10.86
CA ALA A 55 4.15 -2.03 -9.95
C ALA A 55 3.76 -3.33 -10.68
N LEU A 56 4.49 -4.40 -10.40
CA LEU A 56 4.19 -5.75 -10.92
C LEU A 56 3.03 -6.42 -10.19
N GLY A 57 2.87 -6.17 -8.90
CA GLY A 57 1.83 -6.79 -8.07
C GLY A 57 0.82 -5.79 -7.50
N ALA A 58 -0.24 -6.29 -6.91
CA ALA A 58 -1.31 -5.48 -6.33
C ALA A 58 -1.19 -5.37 -4.81
N CYS A 59 -1.43 -4.17 -4.27
CA CYS A 59 -1.61 -3.97 -2.84
C CYS A 59 -2.86 -4.71 -2.36
N PRO A 60 -2.81 -5.49 -1.27
CA PRO A 60 -3.97 -6.22 -0.78
C PRO A 60 -5.15 -5.31 -0.37
N ILE A 61 -4.90 -4.09 0.10
CA ILE A 61 -5.96 -3.12 0.41
C ILE A 61 -6.61 -2.60 -0.86
N GLY A 62 -5.83 -2.29 -1.90
CA GLY A 62 -6.35 -1.90 -3.21
C GLY A 62 -7.14 -3.03 -3.87
N ALA A 63 -6.66 -4.26 -3.76
CA ALA A 63 -7.37 -5.45 -4.23
C ALA A 63 -8.69 -5.65 -3.46
N LEU A 64 -8.71 -5.43 -2.15
CA LEU A 64 -9.91 -5.50 -1.32
C LEU A 64 -10.96 -4.45 -1.75
N GLN A 65 -10.53 -3.22 -2.03
CA GLN A 65 -11.42 -2.17 -2.56
C GLN A 65 -11.99 -2.56 -3.94
N ALA A 66 -11.13 -3.00 -4.86
CA ALA A 66 -11.55 -3.44 -6.18
C ALA A 66 -12.57 -4.58 -6.14
N MET A 67 -12.56 -5.38 -5.06
CA MET A 67 -13.51 -6.47 -4.85
C MET A 67 -14.81 -6.04 -4.22
N ALA A 68 -14.77 -5.09 -3.30
CA ALA A 68 -15.99 -4.51 -2.72
C ALA A 68 -16.92 -3.95 -3.81
N THR A 69 -16.34 -3.65 -4.98
CA THR A 69 -17.05 -3.10 -6.15
C THR A 69 -17.27 -4.09 -7.28
N GLY A 70 -16.54 -5.20 -7.29
CA GLY A 70 -16.56 -6.19 -8.37
C GLY A 70 -17.67 -7.24 -8.24
N ARG A 71 -18.16 -7.71 -9.40
CA ARG A 71 -19.17 -8.77 -9.50
C ARG A 71 -18.67 -10.20 -9.24
N LYS A 72 -17.37 -10.40 -8.92
CA LYS A 72 -16.77 -11.74 -8.80
C LYS A 72 -16.37 -12.08 -7.35
N PRO A 73 -17.23 -12.80 -6.61
CA PRO A 73 -16.99 -13.11 -5.18
C PRO A 73 -15.78 -14.04 -4.94
N ARG A 74 -15.37 -14.84 -5.94
CA ARG A 74 -14.24 -15.77 -5.78
C ARG A 74 -12.90 -15.09 -5.50
N PHE A 75 -12.69 -13.92 -6.08
CA PHE A 75 -11.47 -13.15 -5.85
C PHE A 75 -11.46 -12.50 -4.44
N ALA A 76 -12.66 -12.21 -3.88
CA ALA A 76 -12.81 -11.68 -2.53
C ALA A 76 -12.26 -12.61 -1.45
N PHE A 77 -12.59 -13.90 -1.53
CA PHE A 77 -12.10 -14.89 -0.58
C PHE A 77 -10.58 -15.08 -0.65
N TYR A 78 -10.00 -15.01 -1.85
CA TYR A 78 -8.53 -15.08 -2.00
C TYR A 78 -7.83 -13.94 -1.25
N VAL A 79 -8.25 -12.70 -1.44
CA VAL A 79 -7.58 -11.54 -0.80
C VAL A 79 -7.85 -11.51 0.69
N LEU A 80 -9.07 -11.86 1.12
CA LEU A 80 -9.40 -11.95 2.54
C LEU A 80 -8.57 -13.05 3.22
N GLY A 81 -8.49 -14.23 2.60
CA GLY A 81 -7.65 -15.33 3.08
C GLY A 81 -6.17 -14.98 3.11
N TYR A 82 -5.67 -14.30 2.08
CA TYR A 82 -4.30 -13.80 2.02
C TYR A 82 -4.00 -12.80 3.15
N LEU A 83 -4.89 -11.82 3.39
CA LEU A 83 -4.75 -10.85 4.47
C LEU A 83 -4.80 -11.52 5.86
N ALA A 84 -5.71 -12.47 6.06
CA ALA A 84 -5.82 -13.21 7.30
C ALA A 84 -4.56 -14.06 7.56
N LEU A 85 -4.13 -14.82 6.55
CA LEU A 85 -2.94 -15.67 6.63
C LEU A 85 -1.69 -14.85 6.97
N ILE A 86 -1.44 -13.80 6.21
CA ILE A 86 -0.27 -12.93 6.41
C ILE A 86 -0.35 -12.16 7.73
N GLY A 87 -1.55 -11.68 8.11
CA GLY A 87 -1.77 -11.00 9.38
C GLY A 87 -1.44 -11.87 10.58
N VAL A 88 -1.84 -13.15 10.54
CA VAL A 88 -1.59 -14.12 11.63
C VAL A 88 -0.14 -14.59 11.66
N LEU A 89 0.42 -14.99 10.50
CA LEU A 89 1.74 -15.61 10.44
C LEU A 89 2.88 -14.60 10.56
N VAL A 90 2.78 -13.48 9.89
CA VAL A 90 3.91 -12.55 9.68
C VAL A 90 3.67 -11.19 10.33
N GLY A 91 2.42 -10.78 10.45
CA GLY A 91 2.00 -9.56 11.15
C GLY A 91 2.85 -8.33 10.86
N ARG A 92 3.47 -7.76 11.90
CA ARG A 92 4.28 -6.53 11.81
C ARG A 92 5.61 -6.69 11.06
N PHE A 93 6.06 -7.92 10.82
CA PHE A 93 7.33 -8.17 10.13
C PHE A 93 7.32 -7.59 8.71
N ILE A 94 6.19 -7.69 8.01
CA ILE A 94 6.04 -7.15 6.66
C ILE A 94 6.25 -5.64 6.63
N CYS A 95 5.63 -4.91 7.56
CA CYS A 95 5.78 -3.46 7.63
C CYS A 95 7.22 -3.04 7.96
N GLY A 96 7.94 -3.86 8.72
CA GLY A 96 9.31 -3.57 9.11
C GLY A 96 10.40 -3.98 8.12
N TRP A 97 10.13 -4.99 7.24
CA TRP A 97 11.16 -5.58 6.38
C TRP A 97 10.85 -5.57 4.89
N LEU A 98 9.58 -5.53 4.50
CA LEU A 98 9.16 -5.66 3.10
C LEU A 98 8.41 -4.43 2.58
N CYS A 99 7.92 -3.56 3.47
CA CYS A 99 7.10 -2.42 3.07
C CYS A 99 7.97 -1.25 2.62
N LEU A 100 7.79 -0.79 1.37
CA LEU A 100 8.44 0.40 0.82
C LEU A 100 8.10 1.65 1.63
N PHE A 101 6.84 1.78 2.05
CA PHE A 101 6.40 2.92 2.85
C PHE A 101 7.09 2.96 4.23
N GLY A 102 7.37 1.80 4.82
CA GLY A 102 8.17 1.71 6.05
C GLY A 102 9.61 2.23 5.86
N LEU A 103 10.20 1.99 4.69
CA LEU A 103 11.52 2.55 4.34
C LEU A 103 11.47 4.08 4.23
N ILE A 104 10.46 4.62 3.55
CA ILE A 104 10.25 6.08 3.40
C ILE A 104 10.07 6.73 4.78
N GLN A 105 9.24 6.16 5.64
CA GLN A 105 9.03 6.66 7.01
C GLN A 105 10.34 6.66 7.82
N GLU A 106 11.16 5.61 7.70
CA GLU A 106 12.44 5.54 8.39
C GLU A 106 13.46 6.57 7.86
N LEU A 107 13.42 6.88 6.56
CA LEU A 107 14.23 7.93 5.96
C LEU A 107 13.77 9.32 6.43
N LEU A 108 12.46 9.59 6.40
CA LEU A 108 11.88 10.84 6.90
C LEU A 108 12.16 11.06 8.38
N TYR A 109 12.14 9.99 9.19
CA TYR A 109 12.44 10.08 10.61
C TYR A 109 13.89 10.50 10.91
N GLN A 110 14.81 10.33 9.95
CA GLN A 110 16.22 10.76 10.11
C GLN A 110 16.40 12.28 9.95
N ILE A 111 15.41 12.98 9.38
CA ILE A 111 15.45 14.44 9.27
C ILE A 111 15.31 15.03 10.69
N PRO A 112 16.17 15.97 11.10
CA PRO A 112 16.16 16.58 12.42
C PRO A 112 14.98 17.57 12.55
N THR A 113 13.77 17.04 12.63
CA THR A 113 12.55 17.82 12.88
C THR A 113 12.16 17.71 14.36
N PRO A 114 11.50 18.73 14.93
CA PRO A 114 10.98 18.64 16.29
C PRO A 114 9.96 17.50 16.38
N LYS A 115 10.25 16.49 17.20
CA LYS A 115 9.40 15.31 17.39
C LYS A 115 8.35 15.60 18.42
N LEU A 116 7.10 15.66 18.01
CA LEU A 116 5.98 15.80 18.90
C LEU A 116 5.73 14.45 19.61
N THR A 117 5.73 14.47 20.93
CA THR A 117 5.34 13.33 21.75
C THR A 117 3.83 13.38 21.97
N VAL A 118 3.11 12.36 21.50
CA VAL A 118 1.66 12.26 21.69
C VAL A 118 1.40 11.75 23.10
N PRO A 119 0.55 12.43 23.91
CA PRO A 119 0.21 11.98 25.24
C PRO A 119 -0.56 10.64 25.17
N GLU A 120 -0.32 9.74 26.14
CA GLU A 120 -0.89 8.39 26.17
C GLU A 120 -2.42 8.35 26.09
N ARG A 121 -3.08 9.41 26.60
CA ARG A 121 -4.55 9.54 26.57
C ARG A 121 -5.10 9.64 25.14
N LEU A 122 -4.35 10.26 24.23
CA LEU A 122 -4.72 10.39 22.81
C LEU A 122 -4.23 9.21 21.97
N ASP A 123 -3.15 8.54 22.37
CA ASP A 123 -2.60 7.41 21.64
C ASP A 123 -3.56 6.20 21.60
N LYS A 124 -4.29 5.94 22.70
CA LYS A 124 -5.27 4.84 22.76
C LYS A 124 -6.39 4.95 21.71
N PRO A 125 -7.17 6.06 21.65
CA PRO A 125 -8.23 6.19 20.64
C PRO A 125 -7.67 6.29 19.21
N LEU A 126 -6.52 6.92 19.01
CA LEU A 126 -5.86 7.02 17.70
C LEU A 126 -5.47 5.64 17.13
N ARG A 127 -5.13 4.68 17.97
CA ARG A 127 -4.87 3.30 17.55
C ARG A 127 -6.09 2.58 16.98
N TYR A 128 -7.30 2.93 17.47
CA TYR A 128 -8.56 2.37 16.93
C TYR A 128 -9.04 3.08 15.67
N LEU A 129 -8.60 4.31 15.44
CA LEU A 129 -8.96 5.10 14.26
C LEU A 129 -8.63 4.37 12.94
N LYS A 130 -7.54 3.59 12.90
CA LYS A 130 -7.17 2.77 11.73
C LYS A 130 -8.26 1.76 11.34
N TYR A 131 -8.98 1.20 12.30
CA TYR A 131 -10.08 0.27 12.03
C TYR A 131 -11.31 1.02 11.49
N GLY A 132 -11.57 2.22 12.02
CA GLY A 132 -12.58 3.12 11.48
C GLY A 132 -12.31 3.49 10.03
N PHE A 133 -11.07 3.88 9.71
CA PHE A 133 -10.66 4.15 8.32
C PHE A 133 -10.80 2.92 7.42
N LEU A 134 -10.41 1.74 7.87
CA LEU A 134 -10.57 0.50 7.12
C LEU A 134 -12.04 0.23 6.81
N LEU A 135 -12.90 0.31 7.82
CA LEU A 135 -14.32 -0.01 7.67
C LEU A 135 -15.03 1.02 6.79
N VAL A 136 -14.81 2.31 7.02
CA VAL A 136 -15.51 3.38 6.28
C VAL A 136 -14.98 3.52 4.86
N PHE A 137 -13.67 3.76 4.69
CA PHE A 137 -13.09 4.12 3.40
C PHE A 137 -12.74 2.94 2.50
N VAL A 138 -12.50 1.77 3.06
CA VAL A 138 -12.13 0.58 2.28
C VAL A 138 -13.35 -0.30 1.99
N LEU A 139 -14.29 -0.42 2.93
CA LEU A 139 -15.45 -1.29 2.77
C LEU A 139 -16.74 -0.52 2.46
N LEU A 140 -17.11 0.46 3.30
CA LEU A 140 -18.40 1.12 3.22
C LEU A 140 -18.52 2.07 2.01
N LEU A 141 -17.59 3.01 1.86
CA LEU A 141 -17.65 3.98 0.75
C LEU A 141 -17.68 3.33 -0.63
N PRO A 142 -16.79 2.38 -0.96
CA PRO A 142 -16.81 1.75 -2.28
C PRO A 142 -18.08 0.94 -2.57
N THR A 143 -18.79 0.49 -1.53
CA THR A 143 -20.04 -0.26 -1.71
C THR A 143 -21.26 0.64 -1.89
N ILE A 144 -21.27 1.81 -1.23
CA ILE A 144 -22.40 2.75 -1.26
C ILE A 144 -22.28 3.71 -2.44
N LEU A 145 -21.10 4.32 -2.60
CA LEU A 145 -20.87 5.31 -3.65
C LEU A 145 -20.36 4.60 -4.91
N ARG A 146 -21.27 4.32 -5.82
CA ARG A 146 -20.97 3.82 -7.17
C ARG A 146 -21.18 4.95 -8.15
N ASP A 147 -20.23 5.14 -9.08
CA ASP A 147 -20.43 6.06 -10.19
C ASP A 147 -21.53 5.55 -11.14
N GLU A 148 -22.11 6.43 -11.94
CA GLU A 148 -23.15 6.16 -12.93
C GLU A 148 -22.76 5.02 -13.90
N LEU A 149 -21.47 4.80 -14.12
CA LEU A 149 -20.89 3.71 -14.91
C LEU A 149 -20.77 2.38 -14.13
N GLY A 150 -21.22 2.31 -12.86
CA GLY A 150 -21.14 1.10 -12.02
C GLY A 150 -19.72 0.74 -11.58
N MET A 151 -18.73 1.61 -11.82
CA MET A 151 -17.37 1.46 -11.30
C MET A 151 -17.23 2.26 -10.02
N SER A 152 -16.73 1.64 -8.97
CA SER A 152 -16.47 2.38 -7.75
C SER A 152 -15.04 2.92 -7.73
N VAL A 153 -14.94 4.17 -7.32
CA VAL A 153 -13.67 4.85 -7.15
C VAL A 153 -12.99 4.32 -5.88
N PRO A 154 -11.70 3.96 -5.93
CA PRO A 154 -10.96 3.52 -4.74
C PRO A 154 -10.65 4.73 -3.84
N TYR A 155 -11.64 5.16 -3.07
CA TYR A 155 -11.57 6.38 -2.24
C TYR A 155 -10.38 6.39 -1.28
N PHE A 156 -10.09 5.26 -0.63
CA PHE A 156 -8.93 5.17 0.25
C PHE A 156 -7.61 5.40 -0.49
N CYS A 157 -7.44 4.73 -1.65
CA CYS A 157 -6.20 4.86 -2.43
C CYS A 157 -6.04 6.26 -3.03
N LYS A 158 -7.15 6.91 -3.40
CA LYS A 158 -7.12 8.24 -4.04
C LYS A 158 -6.93 9.38 -3.04
N TRP A 159 -7.54 9.32 -1.85
CA TRP A 159 -7.62 10.45 -0.93
C TRP A 159 -6.83 10.29 0.36
N ILE A 160 -6.57 9.07 0.82
CA ILE A 160 -6.01 8.82 2.14
C ILE A 160 -4.66 8.13 2.07
N CYS A 161 -4.48 7.19 1.12
CA CYS A 161 -3.26 6.42 1.04
C CYS A 161 -2.09 7.27 0.52
N PRO A 162 -1.05 7.52 1.35
CA PRO A 162 0.08 8.34 0.90
C PRO A 162 0.86 7.68 -0.26
N VAL A 163 0.91 6.36 -0.30
CA VAL A 163 1.53 5.62 -1.42
C VAL A 163 0.71 5.77 -2.69
N GLY A 164 -0.63 5.68 -2.59
CA GLY A 164 -1.52 5.90 -3.71
C GLY A 164 -1.46 7.33 -4.25
N MET A 165 -1.33 8.31 -3.38
CA MET A 165 -1.16 9.71 -3.77
C MET A 165 0.18 9.96 -4.48
N LEU A 166 1.28 9.42 -3.97
CA LEU A 166 2.60 9.60 -4.57
C LEU A 166 2.76 8.80 -5.87
N GLU A 167 2.46 7.52 -5.86
CA GLU A 167 2.67 6.63 -6.99
C GLU A 167 1.59 6.78 -8.07
N GLY A 168 0.36 7.03 -7.68
CA GLY A 168 -0.76 7.23 -8.61
C GLY A 168 -0.67 8.55 -9.38
N HIS A 169 -0.20 9.64 -8.74
CA HIS A 169 0.00 10.93 -9.42
C HIS A 169 1.18 10.89 -10.39
N VAL A 170 2.27 10.20 -10.05
CA VAL A 170 3.40 10.03 -10.97
C VAL A 170 2.96 9.33 -12.26
N GLY A 171 2.10 8.31 -12.16
CA GLY A 171 1.51 7.66 -13.34
C GLY A 171 0.64 8.61 -14.18
N TRP A 172 -0.14 9.48 -13.55
CA TRP A 172 -0.98 10.46 -14.23
C TRP A 172 -0.16 11.51 -14.97
N TYR A 173 0.89 12.05 -14.36
CA TYR A 173 1.78 13.01 -15.02
C TYR A 173 2.56 12.40 -16.19
N ALA A 174 2.96 11.13 -16.09
CA ALA A 174 3.65 10.43 -17.18
C ALA A 174 2.76 10.20 -18.42
N THR A 175 1.43 10.21 -18.26
CA THR A 175 0.48 10.08 -19.40
C THR A 175 0.11 11.40 -20.06
N ILE A 176 0.46 12.55 -19.45
CA ILE A 176 0.14 13.89 -19.96
C ILE A 176 1.33 14.52 -20.71
N LEU A 177 2.56 14.06 -20.45
CA LEU A 177 3.77 14.48 -21.15
C LEU A 177 4.04 13.58 -22.37
#